data_012acb792867e7c8bccb57a12bad6057
#
_entry.id   012acb792867e7c8bccb57a12bad6057
#
_cell.length_a   1.000
_cell.length_b   1.000
_cell.length_c   1.000
_cell.angle_alpha   90.00
_cell.angle_beta   90.00
_cell.angle_gamma   90.00
#
_symmetry.space_group_name_H-M   'P 1'
#
loop_
_entity.id
_entity.type
_entity.pdbx_description
1 polymer ?
#
loop_
_entity_poly.entity_id
_entity_poly.type
_entity_poly.pdbx_seq_one_letter_code
_entity_poly.pdbx_strand_id
1 'polypeptide(L)'
;MLTSFDDFPIHQGSLPVALTATSDPNHYDRYFFNGYAKDGSLYFAAAMGLYPNRHVADAAFSVVRGGEQVNVHASRRAPLDRRDALTVGPI
;
A
#
# COMPACT_ATOMS: atom_id res chain seq x y z
N MET A 1 5.45 15.17 -14.91
CA MET A 1 6.92 14.95 -14.70
C MET A 1 7.08 14.11 -13.45
N LEU A 2 7.82 13.02 -13.52
CA LEU A 2 8.14 12.20 -12.35
C LEU A 2 9.25 12.87 -11.52
N THR A 3 9.12 12.82 -10.22
CA THR A 3 10.08 13.35 -9.25
C THR A 3 10.39 12.29 -8.19
N SER A 4 11.39 12.55 -7.35
CA SER A 4 11.71 11.66 -6.23
C SER A 4 10.58 11.54 -5.19
N PHE A 5 9.58 12.40 -5.24
CA PHE A 5 8.41 12.30 -4.36
C PHE A 5 7.37 11.30 -4.84
N ASP A 6 7.45 10.86 -6.09
CA ASP A 6 6.51 9.86 -6.63
C ASP A 6 6.73 8.46 -6.04
N ASP A 7 7.89 8.23 -5.41
CA ASP A 7 8.21 6.99 -4.71
C ASP A 7 7.74 6.97 -3.25
N PHE A 8 7.14 8.05 -2.76
CA PHE A 8 6.75 8.19 -1.36
C PHE A 8 5.23 8.37 -1.21
N PRO A 9 4.66 8.10 -0.01
CA PRO A 9 3.24 8.26 0.24
C PRO A 9 2.86 9.74 0.26
N ILE A 10 2.61 10.26 -0.91
CA ILE A 10 2.03 11.56 -1.17
C ILE A 10 0.67 11.30 -1.78
N HIS A 11 -0.41 11.76 -1.14
CA HIS A 11 -1.70 11.65 -1.77
C HIS A 11 -1.86 12.69 -2.88
N GLN A 12 -2.95 12.67 -3.63
CA GLN A 12 -3.13 13.42 -4.87
C GLN A 12 -3.05 14.95 -4.73
N GLY A 13 -2.83 15.45 -3.54
CA GLY A 13 -2.41 16.81 -3.29
C GLY A 13 -0.89 16.92 -3.21
N SER A 14 -0.40 18.11 -2.97
CA SER A 14 1.04 18.38 -2.81
C SER A 14 1.58 18.05 -1.42
N LEU A 15 0.72 17.66 -0.48
CA LEU A 15 1.10 17.41 0.91
C LEU A 15 1.35 15.92 1.15
N PRO A 16 2.23 15.57 2.10
CA PRO A 16 2.39 14.20 2.56
C PRO A 16 1.09 13.61 3.11
N VAL A 17 0.95 12.30 3.03
CA VAL A 17 -0.23 11.57 3.52
C VAL A 17 -0.55 11.84 5.00
N ALA A 18 0.45 12.18 5.80
CA ALA A 18 0.26 12.55 7.20
C ALA A 18 -0.55 13.85 7.41
N LEU A 19 -0.61 14.70 6.39
CA LEU A 19 -1.30 16.00 6.43
C LEU A 19 -2.58 15.89 5.60
N THR A 20 -3.60 15.30 6.19
CA THR A 20 -4.88 15.08 5.50
C THR A 20 -5.74 16.35 5.48
N ALA A 21 -6.49 16.52 4.40
CA ALA A 21 -7.47 17.61 4.28
C ALA A 21 -8.79 17.32 5.00
N THR A 22 -8.92 16.19 5.67
CA THR A 22 -10.15 15.74 6.31
C THR A 22 -9.83 15.04 7.63
N SER A 23 -10.77 15.10 8.57
CA SER A 23 -10.73 14.33 9.82
C SER A 23 -11.44 12.98 9.73
N ASP A 24 -11.95 12.61 8.57
CA ASP A 24 -12.63 11.32 8.38
C ASP A 24 -11.67 10.17 8.74
N PRO A 25 -12.03 9.31 9.70
CA PRO A 25 -11.21 8.18 10.09
C PRO A 25 -11.05 7.14 8.97
N ASN A 26 -11.90 7.17 7.95
CA ASN A 26 -11.83 6.26 6.82
C ASN A 26 -11.03 6.82 5.64
N HIS A 27 -10.51 8.04 5.76
CA HIS A 27 -9.60 8.57 4.74
C HIS A 27 -8.37 7.70 4.61
N TYR A 28 -8.00 7.35 3.38
CA TYR A 28 -6.85 6.50 3.11
C TYR A 28 -6.15 6.87 1.81
N ASP A 29 -4.86 6.53 1.74
CA ASP A 29 -4.08 6.40 0.51
C ASP A 29 -3.78 4.94 0.25
N ARG A 30 -3.74 4.54 -1.03
CA ARG A 30 -3.57 3.14 -1.41
C ARG A 30 -2.58 3.01 -2.55
N TYR A 31 -1.74 2.00 -2.41
CA TYR A 31 -0.92 1.46 -3.49
C TYR A 31 -1.45 0.09 -3.88
N PHE A 32 -1.55 -0.15 -5.18
CA PHE A 32 -1.99 -1.44 -5.69
C PHE A 32 -1.19 -1.79 -6.94
N PHE A 33 -0.61 -2.97 -6.91
CA PHE A 33 0.13 -3.54 -8.03
C PHE A 33 -0.36 -4.95 -8.29
N ASN A 34 -0.42 -5.34 -9.54
CA ASN A 34 -0.68 -6.71 -9.91
C ASN A 34 0.14 -7.11 -11.14
N GLY A 35 0.24 -8.41 -11.36
CA GLY A 35 0.90 -8.95 -12.51
C GLY A 35 0.50 -10.41 -12.75
N TYR A 36 0.75 -10.87 -13.95
CA TYR A 36 0.45 -12.23 -14.33
C TYR A 36 1.40 -12.74 -15.43
N ALA A 37 1.63 -14.02 -15.44
CA ALA A 37 2.39 -14.65 -16.50
C ALA A 37 1.60 -14.63 -17.83
N LYS A 38 2.30 -14.50 -18.95
CA LYS A 38 1.67 -14.43 -20.28
C LYS A 38 0.80 -15.65 -20.59
N ASP A 39 1.18 -16.81 -20.08
CA ASP A 39 0.46 -18.08 -20.25
C ASP A 39 -0.67 -18.28 -19.23
N GLY A 40 -0.90 -17.31 -18.33
CA GLY A 40 -1.93 -17.41 -17.31
C GLY A 40 -1.60 -18.35 -16.16
N SER A 41 -0.38 -18.87 -16.06
CA SER A 41 0.01 -19.84 -15.03
C SER A 41 0.17 -19.23 -13.64
N LEU A 42 0.31 -17.91 -13.56
CA LEU A 42 0.52 -17.19 -12.29
C LEU A 42 -0.14 -15.81 -12.35
N TYR A 43 -0.76 -15.46 -11.26
CA TYR A 43 -1.22 -14.11 -10.98
C TYR A 43 -0.76 -13.69 -9.58
N PHE A 44 -0.39 -12.44 -9.38
CA PHE A 44 -0.16 -11.88 -8.06
C PHE A 44 -0.78 -10.49 -7.93
N ALA A 45 -1.06 -10.11 -6.71
CA ALA A 45 -1.44 -8.74 -6.33
C ALA A 45 -0.72 -8.34 -5.06
N ALA A 46 -0.29 -7.09 -5.00
CA ALA A 46 0.28 -6.48 -3.82
C ALA A 46 -0.46 -5.16 -3.55
N ALA A 47 -0.83 -4.93 -2.31
CA ALA A 47 -1.54 -3.74 -1.89
C ALA A 47 -1.00 -3.21 -0.57
N MET A 48 -1.00 -1.90 -0.43
CA MET A 48 -0.73 -1.22 0.84
C MET A 48 -1.74 -0.10 1.03
N GLY A 49 -2.33 -0.01 2.20
CA GLY A 49 -3.21 1.06 2.63
C GLY A 49 -2.60 1.86 3.78
N LEU A 50 -2.63 3.18 3.67
CA LEU A 50 -2.25 4.10 4.74
C LEU A 50 -3.51 4.83 5.19
N TYR A 51 -3.84 4.70 6.47
CA TYR A 51 -5.00 5.33 7.11
C TYR A 51 -4.51 6.34 8.15
N PRO A 52 -4.16 7.57 7.72
CA PRO A 52 -3.46 8.52 8.59
C PRO A 52 -4.26 8.93 9.81
N ASN A 53 -5.59 9.12 9.68
CA ASN A 53 -6.44 9.52 10.79
C ASN A 53 -6.71 8.37 11.80
N ARG A 54 -6.32 7.14 11.46
CA ARG A 54 -6.33 5.97 12.35
C ARG A 54 -4.93 5.56 12.80
N HIS A 55 -3.90 6.18 12.26
CA HIS A 55 -2.49 5.79 12.47
C HIS A 55 -2.21 4.32 12.12
N VAL A 56 -2.84 3.82 11.08
CA VAL A 56 -2.71 2.43 10.63
C VAL A 56 -2.11 2.37 9.23
N ALA A 57 -1.20 1.42 9.03
CA ALA A 57 -0.78 0.93 7.73
C ALA A 57 -1.10 -0.56 7.66
N ASP A 58 -1.69 -0.99 6.56
CA ASP A 58 -1.86 -2.40 6.26
C ASP A 58 -1.28 -2.75 4.90
N ALA A 59 -0.98 -4.02 4.72
CA ALA A 59 -0.50 -4.53 3.44
C ALA A 59 -0.99 -5.95 3.23
N ALA A 60 -1.15 -6.30 1.97
CA ALA A 60 -1.54 -7.64 1.54
C ALA A 60 -0.75 -8.04 0.30
N PHE A 61 -0.36 -9.29 0.25
CA PHE A 61 0.18 -9.91 -0.94
C PHE A 61 -0.59 -11.20 -1.21
N SER A 62 -0.99 -11.39 -2.45
CA SER A 62 -1.71 -12.58 -2.89
C SER A 62 -1.04 -13.17 -4.12
N VAL A 63 -0.95 -14.47 -4.19
CA VAL A 63 -0.49 -15.19 -5.37
C VAL A 63 -1.44 -16.33 -5.69
N VAL A 64 -1.76 -16.48 -6.96
CA VAL A 64 -2.56 -17.59 -7.49
C VAL A 64 -1.69 -18.39 -8.47
N ARG A 65 -1.58 -19.67 -8.24
CA ARG A 65 -0.85 -20.62 -9.09
C ARG A 65 -1.45 -22.01 -8.98
N GLY A 66 -1.62 -22.68 -10.12
CA GLY A 66 -2.14 -24.05 -10.14
C GLY A 66 -3.53 -24.21 -9.52
N GLY A 67 -4.38 -23.20 -9.60
CA GLY A 67 -5.72 -23.20 -8.99
C GLY A 67 -5.74 -22.93 -7.49
N GLU A 68 -4.59 -22.70 -6.85
CA GLU A 68 -4.47 -22.35 -5.44
C GLU A 68 -4.15 -20.87 -5.27
N GLN A 69 -4.70 -20.28 -4.20
CA GLN A 69 -4.41 -18.90 -3.79
C GLN A 69 -3.79 -18.91 -2.40
N VAL A 70 -2.66 -18.21 -2.28
CA VAL A 70 -2.00 -17.95 -1.00
C VAL A 70 -2.02 -16.45 -0.74
N ASN A 71 -2.38 -16.06 0.48
CA ASN A 71 -2.44 -14.67 0.90
C ASN A 71 -1.57 -14.45 2.13
N VAL A 72 -0.90 -13.30 2.15
CA VAL A 72 -0.20 -12.77 3.32
C VAL A 72 -0.81 -11.41 3.64
N HIS A 73 -1.16 -11.20 4.89
CA HIS A 73 -1.69 -9.94 5.40
C HIS A 73 -0.85 -9.46 6.58
N ALA A 74 -0.61 -8.17 6.65
CA ALA A 74 0.10 -7.56 7.76
C ALA A 74 -0.49 -6.18 8.05
N SER A 75 -0.36 -5.74 9.30
CA SER A 75 -0.81 -4.43 9.75
C SER A 75 0.12 -3.92 10.83
N ARG A 76 0.29 -2.61 10.89
CA ARG A 76 1.10 -1.94 11.91
C ARG A 76 0.64 -0.50 12.12
N ARG A 77 1.21 0.17 13.14
CA ARG A 77 1.09 1.62 13.25
C ARG A 77 1.76 2.29 12.05
N ALA A 78 1.05 3.21 11.40
CA ALA A 78 1.57 3.92 10.23
C ALA A 78 2.77 4.81 10.60
N PRO A 79 3.92 4.70 9.90
CA PRO A 79 5.08 5.54 10.12
C PRO A 79 4.94 6.88 9.38
N LEU A 80 3.96 7.69 9.79
CA LEU A 80 3.57 8.91 9.08
C LEU A 80 4.65 10.00 9.05
N ASP A 81 5.58 9.94 10.00
CA ASP A 81 6.73 10.83 10.12
C ASP A 81 7.95 10.38 9.30
N ARG A 82 7.90 9.17 8.76
CA ARG A 82 9.01 8.56 8.02
C ARG A 82 8.55 7.98 6.70
N ARG A 83 8.80 8.70 5.62
CA ARG A 83 8.43 8.30 4.26
C ARG A 83 9.19 7.06 3.76
N ASP A 84 10.36 6.81 4.33
CA ASP A 84 11.26 5.70 3.96
C ASP A 84 10.94 4.39 4.68
N ALA A 85 9.97 4.38 5.59
CA ALA A 85 9.69 3.24 6.46
C ALA A 85 8.32 2.60 6.15
N LEU A 86 8.11 2.20 4.90
CA LEU A 86 6.82 1.65 4.44
C LEU A 86 6.70 0.13 4.55
N THR A 87 7.68 -0.55 5.12
CA THR A 87 7.61 -1.99 5.34
C THR A 87 6.50 -2.35 6.34
N VAL A 88 5.61 -3.26 5.97
CA VAL A 88 4.52 -3.75 6.81
C VAL A 88 4.61 -5.27 6.89
N GLY A 89 5.15 -5.79 7.99
CA GLY A 89 5.44 -7.22 8.14
C GLY A 89 6.43 -7.70 7.07
N PRO A 90 6.11 -8.76 6.33
CA PRO A 90 6.98 -9.29 5.27
C PRO A 90 6.83 -8.53 3.93
N ILE A 91 6.05 -7.46 3.88
CA ILE A 91 5.72 -6.71 2.66
C ILE A 91 6.35 -5.34 2.70
#